data_b844466e7a9663877584ffe3527c3c27
#
_entry.id   b844466e7a9663877584ffe3527c3c27
#
_cell.length_a   1.000
_cell.length_b   1.000
_cell.length_c   1.000
_cell.angle_alpha   90.00
_cell.angle_beta   90.00
_cell.angle_gamma   90.00
#
_symmetry.space_group_name_H-M   'P 1'
#
loop_
_entity.id
_entity.type
_entity.pdbx_description
1 polymer ?
#
loop_
_entity_poly.entity_id
_entity_poly.type
_entity_poly.pdbx_seq_one_letter_code
_entity_poly.pdbx_strand_id
1 'polypeptide(L)'
;MSEAFTVYLRSGEKVLVMQRADEVADFPGAWDGIYGVGDPSDLDSVVSRITECTGIPLDKLQYVRSGMARGLAYGNRLNDVTPLLFVTEETEVSAGTLYKNSEWLDPGAIQTKDYATPQLREMYGDVASYLYILKTSIGQEQNVAGEIRARLSGTGSLKDIQDKIFGVLSPHYMKGFIFVEATAMHHVQKLIGRVGVGVTPLKNCSKVLDGEAPLEDVLPYLEPKAATSGIEEGCIV
;
A
#
# COMPACT_ATOMS: atom_id res chain seq x y z
N MET A 1 6.27 22.98 -14.74
CA MET A 1 5.30 22.07 -14.11
C MET A 1 5.23 22.47 -12.65
N SER A 2 4.07 22.51 -12.07
CA SER A 2 3.92 22.71 -10.62
C SER A 2 3.82 21.35 -9.95
N GLU A 3 4.41 21.25 -8.77
CA GLU A 3 4.31 20.05 -7.94
C GLU A 3 2.92 19.94 -7.32
N ALA A 4 2.41 18.73 -7.25
CA ALA A 4 1.13 18.40 -6.67
C ALA A 4 1.17 16.98 -6.08
N PHE A 5 0.18 16.65 -5.27
CA PHE A 5 0.06 15.34 -4.69
C PHE A 5 -1.40 14.86 -4.68
N THR A 6 -1.58 13.56 -4.65
CA THR A 6 -2.87 12.92 -4.36
C THR A 6 -2.69 11.95 -3.21
N VAL A 7 -3.50 12.10 -2.16
CA VAL A 7 -3.43 11.24 -0.99
C VAL A 7 -4.51 10.18 -1.08
N TYR A 8 -4.10 8.94 -0.87
CA TYR A 8 -4.96 7.80 -0.62
C TYR A 8 -4.91 7.50 0.88
N LEU A 9 -6.05 7.66 1.55
CA LEU A 9 -6.17 7.41 2.99
C LEU A 9 -6.79 6.04 3.21
N ARG A 10 -6.14 5.19 3.99
CA ARG A 10 -6.60 3.84 4.34
C ARG A 10 -7.06 3.77 5.79
N SER A 11 -8.18 3.07 6.01
CA SER A 11 -8.59 2.61 7.33
C SER A 11 -8.94 1.12 7.25
N GLY A 12 -8.17 0.31 7.97
CA GLY A 12 -8.22 -1.14 7.80
C GLY A 12 -7.92 -1.53 6.35
N GLU A 13 -8.82 -2.28 5.72
CA GLU A 13 -8.70 -2.70 4.32
C GLU A 13 -9.34 -1.73 3.33
N LYS A 14 -10.04 -0.69 3.79
CA LYS A 14 -10.76 0.25 2.94
C LYS A 14 -9.94 1.50 2.62
N VAL A 15 -10.22 2.09 1.47
CA VAL A 15 -9.61 3.31 0.98
C VAL A 15 -10.66 4.39 0.83
N LEU A 16 -10.37 5.58 1.36
CA LEU A 16 -11.22 6.75 1.21
C LEU A 16 -11.10 7.29 -0.20
N VAL A 17 -12.25 7.45 -0.84
CA VAL A 17 -12.41 8.23 -2.07
C VAL A 17 -13.35 9.39 -1.83
N MET A 18 -13.03 10.52 -2.45
CA MET A 18 -13.74 11.78 -2.26
C MET A 18 -14.38 12.20 -3.57
N GLN A 19 -15.64 12.58 -3.57
CA GLN A 19 -16.30 13.11 -4.74
C GLN A 19 -16.12 14.63 -4.81
N ARG A 20 -15.45 15.11 -5.85
CA ARG A 20 -15.21 16.53 -6.07
C ARG A 20 -16.52 17.32 -6.14
N ALA A 21 -16.52 18.54 -5.62
CA ALA A 21 -17.65 19.44 -5.73
C ALA A 21 -17.90 19.81 -7.22
N ASP A 22 -19.11 20.21 -7.54
CA ASP A 22 -19.47 20.54 -8.94
C ASP A 22 -18.88 21.88 -9.39
N GLU A 23 -18.49 22.73 -8.45
CA GLU A 23 -17.89 24.06 -8.66
C GLU A 23 -16.38 24.04 -8.89
N VAL A 24 -15.70 22.89 -8.69
CA VAL A 24 -14.26 22.80 -8.94
C VAL A 24 -13.96 22.81 -10.44
N ALA A 25 -12.88 23.49 -10.82
CA ALA A 25 -12.55 23.71 -12.23
C ALA A 25 -12.15 22.41 -12.97
N ASP A 26 -11.48 21.49 -12.27
CA ASP A 26 -10.96 20.27 -12.86
C ASP A 26 -11.74 19.04 -12.38
N PHE A 27 -12.27 18.26 -13.32
CA PHE A 27 -13.05 17.06 -13.05
C PHE A 27 -14.20 17.24 -12.04
N PRO A 28 -15.12 18.21 -12.26
CA PRO A 28 -16.24 18.45 -11.35
C PRO A 28 -17.10 17.19 -11.18
N GLY A 29 -17.48 16.87 -9.94
CA GLY A 29 -18.27 15.69 -9.60
C GLY A 29 -17.57 14.35 -9.72
N ALA A 30 -16.30 14.29 -10.18
CA ALA A 30 -15.56 13.04 -10.29
C ALA A 30 -15.08 12.52 -8.92
N TRP A 31 -14.93 11.20 -8.82
CA TRP A 31 -14.32 10.57 -7.67
C TRP A 31 -12.79 10.59 -7.77
N ASP A 32 -12.13 10.90 -6.67
CA ASP A 32 -10.67 11.06 -6.58
C ASP A 32 -10.13 10.70 -5.20
N GLY A 33 -8.80 10.69 -5.07
CA GLY A 33 -8.13 10.84 -3.78
C GLY A 33 -8.21 12.27 -3.27
N ILE A 34 -7.51 12.58 -2.18
CA ILE A 34 -7.41 13.96 -1.66
C ILE A 34 -6.29 14.66 -2.43
N TYR A 35 -6.67 15.58 -3.30
CA TYR A 35 -5.74 16.31 -4.15
C TYR A 35 -5.24 17.60 -3.47
N GLY A 36 -3.93 17.88 -3.62
CA GLY A 36 -3.30 19.11 -3.17
C GLY A 36 -2.24 19.60 -4.14
N VAL A 37 -1.98 20.91 -4.12
CA VAL A 37 -0.90 21.56 -4.88
C VAL A 37 0.18 21.96 -3.88
N GLY A 38 1.43 21.61 -4.16
CA GLY A 38 2.58 21.90 -3.31
C GLY A 38 3.59 20.74 -3.32
N ASP A 39 4.65 20.92 -2.56
CA ASP A 39 5.70 19.92 -2.42
C ASP A 39 5.18 18.66 -1.67
N PRO A 40 5.17 17.48 -2.31
CA PRO A 40 4.72 16.24 -1.68
C PRO A 40 5.64 15.78 -0.53
N SER A 41 6.84 16.30 -0.40
CA SER A 41 7.77 16.00 0.70
C SER A 41 7.51 16.84 1.97
N ASP A 42 6.77 17.94 1.84
CA ASP A 42 6.30 18.74 2.97
C ASP A 42 5.08 18.07 3.61
N LEU A 43 5.36 17.06 4.46
CA LEU A 43 4.31 16.26 5.09
C LEU A 43 3.39 17.08 6.00
N ASP A 44 3.86 18.18 6.58
CA ASP A 44 3.01 19.05 7.42
C ASP A 44 1.93 19.72 6.59
N SER A 45 2.27 20.24 5.40
CA SER A 45 1.32 20.78 4.44
C SER A 45 0.37 19.71 3.90
N VAL A 46 0.88 18.51 3.61
CA VAL A 46 0.05 17.39 3.15
C VAL A 46 -0.98 16.98 4.21
N VAL A 47 -0.54 16.80 5.46
CA VAL A 47 -1.40 16.40 6.58
C VAL A 47 -2.44 17.49 6.87
N SER A 48 -2.05 18.78 6.83
CA SER A 48 -2.99 19.89 6.96
C SER A 48 -4.06 19.85 5.88
N ARG A 49 -3.68 19.52 4.64
CA ARG A 49 -4.61 19.34 3.53
C ARG A 49 -5.58 18.19 3.73
N ILE A 50 -5.11 17.05 4.25
CA ILE A 50 -5.97 15.91 4.58
C ILE A 50 -7.01 16.34 5.62
N THR A 51 -6.57 16.98 6.71
CA THR A 51 -7.46 17.46 7.78
C THR A 51 -8.50 18.46 7.26
N GLU A 52 -8.10 19.40 6.42
CA GLU A 52 -9.01 20.38 5.79
C GLU A 52 -10.11 19.69 4.97
N CYS A 53 -9.75 18.64 4.23
CA CYS A 53 -10.65 17.94 3.33
C CYS A 53 -11.54 16.90 4.03
N THR A 54 -11.08 16.33 5.15
CA THR A 54 -11.74 15.16 5.78
C THR A 54 -12.24 15.43 7.19
N GLY A 55 -11.73 16.47 7.86
CA GLY A 55 -11.98 16.71 9.28
C GLY A 55 -11.20 15.77 10.22
N ILE A 56 -10.43 14.82 9.69
CA ILE A 56 -9.64 13.89 10.52
C ILE A 56 -8.47 14.64 11.16
N PRO A 57 -8.28 14.54 12.50
CA PRO A 57 -7.21 15.23 13.21
C PRO A 57 -5.80 14.81 12.75
N LEU A 58 -4.84 15.72 12.82
CA LEU A 58 -3.45 15.53 12.41
C LEU A 58 -2.78 14.34 13.10
N ASP A 59 -3.02 14.18 14.39
CA ASP A 59 -2.46 13.12 15.23
C ASP A 59 -3.01 11.72 14.95
N LYS A 60 -4.05 11.64 14.12
CA LYS A 60 -4.69 10.39 13.66
C LYS A 60 -4.22 9.95 12.28
N LEU A 61 -3.33 10.69 11.66
CA LEU A 61 -2.84 10.44 10.33
C LEU A 61 -1.39 9.94 10.39
N GLN A 62 -1.12 8.78 9.80
CA GLN A 62 0.22 8.22 9.71
C GLN A 62 0.62 8.08 8.25
N TYR A 63 1.73 8.72 7.87
CA TYR A 63 2.35 8.54 6.55
C TYR A 63 2.93 7.14 6.41
N VAL A 64 2.70 6.50 5.27
CA VAL A 64 3.22 5.17 4.96
C VAL A 64 4.29 5.24 3.88
N ARG A 65 3.95 5.80 2.71
CA ARG A 65 4.86 5.87 1.55
C ARG A 65 4.39 6.84 0.48
N SER A 66 5.29 7.16 -0.44
CA SER A 66 4.98 7.79 -1.72
C SER A 66 5.22 6.83 -2.87
N GLY A 67 4.49 7.03 -3.97
CA GLY A 67 4.76 6.39 -5.25
C GLY A 67 5.52 7.31 -6.21
N MET A 68 5.60 6.91 -7.47
CA MET A 68 6.29 7.67 -8.51
C MET A 68 5.45 8.86 -8.96
N ALA A 69 6.08 10.04 -9.04
CA ALA A 69 5.45 11.22 -9.62
C ALA A 69 5.13 11.01 -11.10
N ARG A 70 3.97 11.49 -11.55
CA ARG A 70 3.52 11.43 -12.93
C ARG A 70 2.99 12.77 -13.39
N GLY A 71 3.36 13.16 -14.62
CA GLY A 71 2.81 14.33 -15.27
C GLY A 71 1.33 14.10 -15.63
N LEU A 72 0.43 14.86 -15.02
CA LEU A 72 -1.01 14.82 -15.31
C LEU A 72 -1.49 16.18 -15.78
N ALA A 73 -2.33 16.15 -16.84
CA ALA A 73 -2.96 17.35 -17.37
C ALA A 73 -4.24 17.69 -16.59
N TYR A 74 -4.26 18.88 -16.01
CA TYR A 74 -5.43 19.48 -15.38
C TYR A 74 -5.83 20.72 -16.22
N GLY A 75 -6.84 20.57 -17.05
CA GLY A 75 -7.18 21.58 -18.04
C GLY A 75 -5.98 21.95 -18.92
N ASN A 76 -5.52 23.19 -18.85
CA ASN A 76 -4.34 23.69 -19.58
C ASN A 76 -3.03 23.62 -18.75
N ARG A 77 -3.04 23.01 -17.58
CA ARG A 77 -1.88 22.89 -16.69
C ARG A 77 -1.37 21.46 -16.66
N LEU A 78 -0.05 21.31 -16.69
CA LEU A 78 0.62 20.04 -16.47
C LEU A 78 1.25 20.09 -15.07
N ASN A 79 0.80 19.20 -14.19
CA ASN A 79 1.31 19.07 -12.83
C ASN A 79 2.04 17.71 -12.69
N ASP A 80 3.16 17.72 -11.98
CA ASP A 80 3.80 16.50 -11.50
C ASP A 80 3.09 16.08 -10.21
N VAL A 81 2.27 15.04 -10.31
CA VAL A 81 1.46 14.56 -9.19
C VAL A 81 2.13 13.35 -8.56
N THR A 82 2.40 13.43 -7.27
CA THR A 82 2.95 12.31 -6.48
C THR A 82 1.83 11.65 -5.67
N PRO A 83 1.61 10.34 -5.81
CA PRO A 83 0.69 9.62 -4.95
C PRO A 83 1.30 9.35 -3.58
N LEU A 84 0.53 9.59 -2.54
CA LEU A 84 0.91 9.39 -1.14
C LEU A 84 -0.09 8.44 -0.48
N LEU A 85 0.39 7.52 0.32
CA LEU A 85 -0.43 6.65 1.15
C LEU A 85 -0.31 7.06 2.60
N PHE A 86 -1.45 7.30 3.22
CA PHE A 86 -1.61 7.50 4.65
C PHE A 86 -2.55 6.44 5.22
N VAL A 87 -2.44 6.18 6.52
CA VAL A 87 -3.37 5.33 7.26
C VAL A 87 -3.96 6.09 8.44
N THR A 88 -5.17 5.68 8.82
CA THR A 88 -5.90 6.19 9.99
C THR A 88 -6.79 5.09 10.54
N GLU A 89 -7.16 5.20 11.82
CA GLU A 89 -8.22 4.38 12.43
C GLU A 89 -9.59 5.07 12.33
N GLU A 90 -9.60 6.37 12.01
CA GLU A 90 -10.83 7.16 11.89
C GLU A 90 -11.59 6.80 10.61
N THR A 91 -12.90 6.61 10.75
CA THR A 91 -13.79 6.31 9.61
C THR A 91 -14.82 7.41 9.36
N GLU A 92 -15.02 8.30 10.32
CA GLU A 92 -15.90 9.44 10.17
C GLU A 92 -15.19 10.55 9.38
N VAL A 93 -15.80 10.96 8.27
CA VAL A 93 -15.26 11.97 7.37
C VAL A 93 -16.27 13.09 7.21
N SER A 94 -15.83 14.31 7.48
CA SER A 94 -16.59 15.53 7.22
C SER A 94 -16.03 16.20 5.97
N ALA A 95 -16.64 15.99 4.81
CA ALA A 95 -16.16 16.56 3.57
C ALA A 95 -16.07 18.09 3.63
N GLY A 96 -14.89 18.63 3.30
CA GLY A 96 -14.68 20.06 3.16
C GLY A 96 -15.29 20.62 1.88
N THR A 97 -15.15 21.93 1.65
CA THR A 97 -15.81 22.64 0.55
C THR A 97 -15.43 22.17 -0.86
N LEU A 98 -14.30 21.49 -1.02
CA LEU A 98 -13.82 20.99 -2.32
C LEU A 98 -14.44 19.64 -2.72
N TYR A 99 -15.09 18.99 -1.79
CA TYR A 99 -15.69 17.66 -1.98
C TYR A 99 -17.13 17.69 -1.47
N LYS A 100 -18.03 17.05 -2.22
CA LYS A 100 -19.45 16.96 -1.85
C LYS A 100 -19.85 15.66 -1.19
N ASN A 101 -19.05 14.60 -1.39
CA ASN A 101 -19.27 13.27 -0.80
C ASN A 101 -17.93 12.58 -0.51
N SER A 102 -18.00 11.56 0.35
CA SER A 102 -16.89 10.65 0.65
C SER A 102 -17.41 9.23 0.75
N GLU A 103 -16.58 8.25 0.41
CA GLU A 103 -16.92 6.83 0.51
C GLU A 103 -15.67 6.00 0.81
N TRP A 104 -15.81 5.04 1.73
CA TRP A 104 -14.78 4.04 2.00
C TRP A 104 -15.01 2.81 1.13
N LEU A 105 -14.13 2.61 0.16
CA LEU A 105 -14.22 1.52 -0.83
C LEU A 105 -13.24 0.40 -0.52
N ASP A 106 -13.62 -0.80 -0.90
CA ASP A 106 -12.67 -1.89 -1.06
C ASP A 106 -11.70 -1.55 -2.21
N PRO A 107 -10.39 -1.82 -2.08
CA PRO A 107 -9.40 -1.46 -3.10
C PRO A 107 -9.74 -1.92 -4.51
N GLY A 108 -10.32 -3.11 -4.64
CA GLY A 108 -10.76 -3.65 -5.94
C GLY A 108 -11.85 -2.82 -6.62
N ALA A 109 -12.70 -2.15 -5.85
CA ALA A 109 -13.77 -1.32 -6.37
C ALA A 109 -13.28 0.01 -6.99
N ILE A 110 -12.06 0.44 -6.67
CA ILE A 110 -11.46 1.67 -7.24
C ILE A 110 -11.36 1.59 -8.75
N GLN A 111 -10.99 0.42 -9.30
CA GLN A 111 -10.83 0.24 -10.75
C GLN A 111 -12.14 0.34 -11.52
N THR A 112 -13.26 0.00 -10.88
CA THR A 112 -14.61 0.01 -11.47
C THR A 112 -15.45 1.20 -11.06
N LYS A 113 -14.92 2.10 -10.21
CA LYS A 113 -15.67 3.27 -9.75
C LYS A 113 -16.05 4.16 -10.92
N ASP A 114 -17.35 4.40 -11.09
CA ASP A 114 -17.86 5.26 -12.12
C ASP A 114 -17.41 6.70 -11.95
N TYR A 115 -17.12 7.38 -13.05
CA TYR A 115 -16.69 8.77 -13.11
C TYR A 115 -15.53 9.09 -12.15
N ALA A 116 -14.51 8.21 -12.13
CA ALA A 116 -13.28 8.42 -11.38
C ALA A 116 -12.25 9.20 -12.21
N THR A 117 -11.45 10.03 -11.54
CA THR A 117 -10.32 10.72 -12.18
C THR A 117 -9.29 9.71 -12.68
N PRO A 118 -8.49 10.02 -13.72
CA PRO A 118 -7.41 9.15 -14.17
C PRO A 118 -6.44 8.80 -13.05
N GLN A 119 -6.06 9.77 -12.19
CA GLN A 119 -5.12 9.54 -11.10
C GLN A 119 -5.64 8.55 -10.06
N LEU A 120 -6.95 8.52 -9.77
CA LEU A 120 -7.50 7.57 -8.82
C LEU A 120 -7.24 6.13 -9.25
N ARG A 121 -7.43 5.82 -10.53
CA ARG A 121 -7.26 4.47 -11.06
C ARG A 121 -5.80 4.09 -11.29
N GLU A 122 -5.02 5.02 -11.84
CA GLU A 122 -3.66 4.75 -12.28
C GLU A 122 -2.64 4.83 -11.15
N MET A 123 -2.81 5.78 -10.22
CA MET A 123 -1.79 6.09 -9.23
C MET A 123 -2.02 5.37 -7.90
N TYR A 124 -3.25 4.97 -7.57
CA TYR A 124 -3.49 4.17 -6.37
C TYR A 124 -2.65 2.87 -6.38
N GLY A 125 -2.56 2.21 -7.54
CA GLY A 125 -1.75 1.01 -7.72
C GLY A 125 -0.25 1.19 -7.44
N ASP A 126 0.27 2.43 -7.47
CA ASP A 126 1.69 2.69 -7.17
C ASP A 126 1.98 2.74 -5.66
N VAL A 127 0.97 2.98 -4.84
CA VAL A 127 1.10 3.08 -3.37
C VAL A 127 0.36 1.97 -2.62
N ALA A 128 -0.62 1.33 -3.26
CA ALA A 128 -1.32 0.20 -2.70
C ALA A 128 -0.37 -0.98 -2.48
N SER A 129 -0.62 -1.75 -1.44
CA SER A 129 0.13 -2.96 -1.17
C SER A 129 -0.77 -4.05 -0.59
N TYR A 130 -0.39 -5.27 -0.89
CA TYR A 130 -1.07 -6.48 -0.47
C TYR A 130 -0.05 -7.46 0.08
N LEU A 131 -0.46 -8.29 1.02
CA LEU A 131 0.37 -9.37 1.55
C LEU A 131 0.13 -10.66 0.76
N TYR A 132 1.19 -11.19 0.19
CA TYR A 132 1.20 -12.46 -0.52
C TYR A 132 1.94 -13.52 0.27
N ILE A 133 1.40 -14.73 0.31
CA ILE A 133 1.98 -15.85 1.04
C ILE A 133 2.87 -16.66 0.11
N LEU A 134 4.14 -16.82 0.49
CA LEU A 134 5.06 -17.73 -0.17
C LEU A 134 5.17 -19.03 0.65
N LYS A 135 4.96 -20.15 -0.02
CA LYS A 135 5.23 -21.47 0.58
C LYS A 135 6.71 -21.82 0.44
N THR A 136 7.37 -22.07 1.58
CA THR A 136 8.78 -22.41 1.67
C THR A 136 8.99 -23.83 2.22
N SER A 137 10.21 -24.33 2.12
CA SER A 137 10.62 -25.52 2.87
C SER A 137 10.72 -25.16 4.35
N ILE A 138 10.17 -26.02 5.22
CA ILE A 138 10.20 -25.81 6.68
C ILE A 138 11.65 -25.69 7.17
N GLY A 139 11.91 -24.66 7.97
CA GLY A 139 13.23 -24.33 8.50
C GLY A 139 14.12 -23.54 7.53
N GLN A 140 13.62 -23.18 6.34
CA GLN A 140 14.34 -22.37 5.35
C GLN A 140 13.76 -20.94 5.21
N GLU A 141 12.81 -20.56 6.02
CA GLU A 141 12.08 -19.30 5.93
C GLU A 141 13.02 -18.11 5.97
N GLN A 142 13.95 -18.09 6.94
CA GLN A 142 14.92 -16.99 7.09
C GLN A 142 15.92 -16.95 5.92
N ASN A 143 16.34 -18.10 5.40
CA ASN A 143 17.22 -18.17 4.25
C ASN A 143 16.53 -17.64 2.99
N VAL A 144 15.27 -18.01 2.78
CA VAL A 144 14.45 -17.53 1.67
C VAL A 144 14.23 -16.00 1.79
N ALA A 145 13.88 -15.51 2.97
CA ALA A 145 13.71 -14.07 3.22
C ALA A 145 15.03 -13.30 2.98
N GLY A 146 16.17 -13.85 3.42
CA GLY A 146 17.49 -13.28 3.15
C GLY A 146 17.83 -13.24 1.66
N GLU A 147 17.54 -14.30 0.91
CA GLU A 147 17.78 -14.35 -0.54
C GLU A 147 16.88 -13.33 -1.27
N ILE A 148 15.62 -13.17 -0.86
CA ILE A 148 14.73 -12.15 -1.42
C ILE A 148 15.31 -10.75 -1.21
N ARG A 149 15.75 -10.42 0.01
CA ARG A 149 16.37 -9.12 0.30
C ARG A 149 17.61 -8.88 -0.54
N ALA A 150 18.47 -9.89 -0.70
CA ALA A 150 19.67 -9.81 -1.55
C ALA A 150 19.32 -9.56 -3.02
N ARG A 151 18.28 -10.20 -3.54
CA ARG A 151 17.79 -9.99 -4.91
C ARG A 151 17.28 -8.56 -5.12
N LEU A 152 16.54 -8.03 -4.15
CA LEU A 152 15.99 -6.67 -4.22
C LEU A 152 17.07 -5.59 -4.07
N SER A 153 18.19 -5.88 -3.41
CA SER A 153 19.33 -4.96 -3.29
C SER A 153 20.26 -4.99 -4.50
N GLY A 154 20.08 -5.93 -5.41
CA GLY A 154 20.92 -6.11 -6.60
C GLY A 154 20.57 -5.17 -7.74
N THR A 155 21.49 -5.01 -8.70
CA THR A 155 21.32 -4.16 -9.92
C THR A 155 20.83 -4.95 -11.14
N GLY A 156 20.31 -6.15 -10.95
CA GLY A 156 19.99 -7.10 -12.01
C GLY A 156 18.59 -6.97 -12.63
N SER A 157 18.09 -8.09 -13.13
CA SER A 157 16.80 -8.24 -13.86
C SER A 157 15.54 -7.95 -13.04
N LEU A 158 15.67 -7.61 -11.75
CA LEU A 158 14.57 -7.28 -10.86
C LEU A 158 14.45 -5.78 -10.57
N LYS A 159 15.27 -4.93 -11.22
CA LYS A 159 15.27 -3.49 -10.99
C LYS A 159 13.89 -2.83 -11.17
N ASP A 160 13.11 -3.32 -12.10
CA ASP A 160 11.77 -2.80 -12.42
C ASP A 160 10.69 -3.15 -11.39
N ILE A 161 10.98 -4.04 -10.43
CA ILE A 161 10.05 -4.39 -9.36
C ILE A 161 10.58 -4.03 -7.96
N GLN A 162 11.76 -3.45 -7.83
CA GLN A 162 12.33 -3.09 -6.53
C GLN A 162 11.45 -2.11 -5.76
N ASP A 163 10.87 -1.16 -6.47
CA ASP A 163 9.91 -0.16 -5.94
C ASP A 163 8.48 -0.69 -5.78
N LYS A 164 8.23 -1.95 -6.13
CA LYS A 164 6.93 -2.63 -6.05
C LYS A 164 6.85 -3.69 -4.95
N ILE A 165 7.97 -3.97 -4.30
CA ILE A 165 8.07 -4.90 -3.16
C ILE A 165 8.50 -4.09 -1.94
N PHE A 166 7.65 -4.05 -0.93
CA PHE A 166 7.84 -3.16 0.23
C PHE A 166 8.38 -3.86 1.46
N GLY A 167 8.08 -5.14 1.62
CA GLY A 167 8.50 -5.88 2.79
C GLY A 167 8.53 -7.39 2.59
N VAL A 168 9.36 -8.03 3.42
CA VAL A 168 9.41 -9.49 3.55
C VAL A 168 9.35 -9.82 5.03
N LEU A 169 8.31 -10.56 5.42
CA LEU A 169 8.03 -10.95 6.79
C LEU A 169 8.18 -12.47 6.92
N SER A 170 8.95 -12.89 7.90
CA SER A 170 9.13 -14.30 8.25
C SER A 170 8.76 -14.51 9.73
N PRO A 171 7.47 -14.74 10.02
CA PRO A 171 7.01 -14.91 11.39
C PRO A 171 7.60 -16.16 12.03
N HIS A 172 8.05 -16.04 13.27
CA HIS A 172 8.78 -17.11 13.97
C HIS A 172 7.93 -18.37 14.20
N TYR A 173 6.63 -18.17 14.34
CA TYR A 173 5.66 -19.23 14.67
C TYR A 173 4.96 -19.85 13.45
N MET A 174 5.20 -19.34 12.24
CA MET A 174 4.57 -19.83 11.02
C MET A 174 5.59 -20.54 10.13
N LYS A 175 5.82 -21.83 10.43
CA LYS A 175 6.80 -22.63 9.69
C LYS A 175 6.30 -23.00 8.29
N GLY A 176 7.19 -22.92 7.31
CA GLY A 176 6.90 -23.25 5.91
C GLY A 176 6.27 -22.11 5.11
N PHE A 177 6.14 -20.91 5.70
CA PHE A 177 5.55 -19.76 5.04
C PHE A 177 6.30 -18.49 5.38
N ILE A 178 6.35 -17.57 4.40
CA ILE A 178 6.76 -16.17 4.56
C ILE A 178 5.77 -15.29 3.84
N PHE A 179 5.71 -14.02 4.23
CA PHE A 179 4.84 -13.02 3.59
C PHE A 179 5.70 -12.02 2.83
N VAL A 180 5.19 -11.60 1.68
CA VAL A 180 5.79 -10.54 0.87
C VAL A 180 4.75 -9.46 0.66
N GLU A 181 5.07 -8.24 1.08
CA GLU A 181 4.26 -7.07 0.80
C GLU A 181 4.64 -6.51 -0.56
N ALA A 182 3.68 -6.43 -1.48
CA ALA A 182 3.90 -5.98 -2.85
C ALA A 182 2.66 -5.29 -3.42
N THR A 183 2.85 -4.52 -4.49
CA THR A 183 1.74 -3.86 -5.20
C THR A 183 0.85 -4.84 -5.96
N ALA A 184 1.38 -5.99 -6.40
CA ALA A 184 0.63 -7.01 -7.13
C ALA A 184 1.32 -8.38 -7.12
N MET A 185 0.52 -9.45 -7.25
CA MET A 185 0.99 -10.85 -7.25
C MET A 185 2.04 -11.13 -8.33
N HIS A 186 1.91 -10.58 -9.52
CA HIS A 186 2.85 -10.84 -10.61
C HIS A 186 4.26 -10.32 -10.32
N HIS A 187 4.43 -9.27 -9.50
CA HIS A 187 5.73 -8.82 -9.02
C HIS A 187 6.37 -9.85 -8.10
N VAL A 188 5.57 -10.45 -7.20
CA VAL A 188 6.04 -11.55 -6.33
C VAL A 188 6.41 -12.79 -7.14
N GLN A 189 5.60 -13.15 -8.14
CA GLN A 189 5.91 -14.27 -9.05
C GLN A 189 7.22 -14.03 -9.82
N LYS A 190 7.47 -12.80 -10.29
CA LYS A 190 8.73 -12.42 -10.91
C LYS A 190 9.89 -12.49 -9.92
N LEU A 191 9.72 -12.00 -8.71
CA LEU A 191 10.73 -12.04 -7.64
C LEU A 191 11.21 -13.45 -7.34
N ILE A 192 10.31 -14.43 -7.30
CA ILE A 192 10.65 -15.84 -7.04
C ILE A 192 11.07 -16.61 -8.30
N GLY A 193 11.14 -15.97 -9.46
CA GLY A 193 11.58 -16.57 -10.71
C GLY A 193 10.55 -17.51 -11.35
N ARG A 194 9.26 -17.29 -11.12
CA ARG A 194 8.17 -18.05 -11.77
C ARG A 194 7.72 -17.42 -13.09
N VAL A 195 7.93 -16.12 -13.23
CA VAL A 195 7.60 -15.33 -14.43
C VAL A 195 8.77 -14.42 -14.74
N GLY A 196 8.99 -14.15 -16.01
CA GLY A 196 10.04 -13.25 -16.47
C GLY A 196 11.29 -13.98 -16.96
N VAL A 197 11.99 -13.33 -17.90
CA VAL A 197 13.21 -13.85 -18.48
C VAL A 197 14.41 -13.40 -17.64
N GLY A 198 15.35 -14.32 -17.39
CA GLY A 198 16.61 -14.00 -16.71
C GLY A 198 16.55 -13.98 -15.18
N VAL A 199 15.43 -14.37 -14.57
CA VAL A 199 15.34 -14.52 -13.12
C VAL A 199 15.45 -16.00 -12.74
N THR A 200 16.46 -16.33 -11.95
CA THR A 200 16.65 -17.71 -11.46
C THR A 200 15.56 -18.04 -10.43
N PRO A 201 14.97 -19.24 -10.46
CA PRO A 201 14.03 -19.67 -9.43
C PRO A 201 14.61 -19.55 -8.01
N LEU A 202 13.80 -19.06 -7.09
CA LEU A 202 14.18 -18.92 -5.68
C LEU A 202 14.26 -20.32 -5.04
N LYS A 203 15.40 -20.67 -4.45
CA LYS A 203 15.59 -21.96 -3.78
C LYS A 203 14.67 -22.06 -2.56
N ASN A 204 14.25 -23.28 -2.23
CA ASN A 204 13.39 -23.57 -1.08
C ASN A 204 12.05 -22.80 -1.04
N CYS A 205 11.66 -22.14 -2.15
CA CYS A 205 10.38 -21.50 -2.33
C CYS A 205 9.59 -22.25 -3.41
N SER A 206 8.46 -22.87 -3.04
CA SER A 206 7.71 -23.71 -3.97
C SER A 206 6.72 -22.93 -4.82
N LYS A 207 5.97 -22.01 -4.22
CA LYS A 207 4.96 -21.21 -4.93
C LYS A 207 4.51 -19.99 -4.11
N VAL A 208 3.87 -19.03 -4.80
CA VAL A 208 2.96 -18.06 -4.19
C VAL A 208 1.61 -18.74 -4.02
N LEU A 209 0.97 -18.60 -2.88
CA LEU A 209 -0.41 -19.05 -2.70
C LEU A 209 -1.36 -18.09 -3.42
N ASP A 210 -2.49 -18.62 -3.87
CA ASP A 210 -3.51 -17.82 -4.55
C ASP A 210 -4.22 -16.92 -3.54
N GLY A 211 -4.46 -15.68 -3.95
CA GLY A 211 -5.11 -14.65 -3.13
C GLY A 211 -4.14 -13.83 -2.29
N GLU A 212 -4.70 -12.86 -1.64
CA GLU A 212 -4.03 -11.93 -0.71
C GLU A 212 -4.30 -12.40 0.72
N ALA A 213 -3.34 -12.24 1.61
CA ALA A 213 -3.56 -12.49 3.03
C ALA A 213 -4.11 -11.22 3.67
N PRO A 214 -5.29 -11.25 4.32
CA PRO A 214 -5.74 -10.14 5.14
C PRO A 214 -4.72 -9.82 6.23
N LEU A 215 -4.43 -8.53 6.44
CA LEU A 215 -3.45 -8.12 7.44
C LEU A 215 -3.85 -8.61 8.84
N GLU A 216 -5.14 -8.60 9.14
CA GLU A 216 -5.71 -9.07 10.42
C GLU A 216 -5.36 -10.52 10.70
N ASP A 217 -5.33 -11.38 9.68
CA ASP A 217 -4.96 -12.79 9.80
C ASP A 217 -3.45 -12.97 10.07
N VAL A 218 -2.63 -12.00 9.69
CA VAL A 218 -1.16 -12.06 9.81
C VAL A 218 -0.65 -11.43 11.11
N LEU A 219 -1.32 -10.37 11.59
CA LEU A 219 -0.93 -9.62 12.79
C LEU A 219 -0.66 -10.50 14.01
N PRO A 220 -1.49 -11.52 14.36
CA PRO A 220 -1.23 -12.38 15.52
C PRO A 220 0.10 -13.15 15.45
N TYR A 221 0.66 -13.34 14.25
CA TYR A 221 1.94 -14.00 14.03
C TYR A 221 3.14 -13.05 14.02
N LEU A 222 2.88 -11.74 13.93
CA LEU A 222 3.91 -10.70 13.95
C LEU A 222 4.19 -10.20 15.37
N GLU A 223 3.20 -10.32 16.27
CA GLU A 223 3.35 -9.91 17.67
C GLU A 223 4.32 -10.86 18.41
N PRO A 224 5.31 -10.31 19.12
CA PRO A 224 6.18 -11.14 19.94
C PRO A 224 5.36 -11.75 21.09
N LYS A 225 5.15 -13.06 21.05
CA LYS A 225 4.56 -13.76 22.20
C LYS A 225 5.54 -13.67 23.37
N ALA A 226 5.07 -13.25 24.53
CA ALA A 226 5.85 -13.28 25.75
C ALA A 226 6.36 -14.73 25.98
N ALA A 227 7.62 -14.89 26.35
CA ALA A 227 8.23 -16.20 26.59
C ALA A 227 7.48 -17.07 27.62
N THR A 228 6.64 -16.42 28.43
CA THR A 228 5.77 -17.02 29.45
C THR A 228 4.32 -17.20 29.01
N SER A 229 3.95 -16.82 27.79
CA SER A 229 2.56 -16.99 27.32
C SER A 229 2.27 -18.49 27.15
N GLY A 230 1.38 -19.02 27.95
CA GLY A 230 1.03 -20.44 28.02
C GLY A 230 1.65 -21.21 29.20
N ILE A 231 2.39 -20.54 30.08
CA ILE A 231 2.83 -21.10 31.35
C ILE A 231 1.82 -20.67 32.41
N GLU A 232 1.01 -21.61 32.87
CA GLU A 232 0.11 -21.42 34.01
C GLU A 232 0.81 -21.88 35.30
N GLU A 233 0.40 -21.33 36.44
CA GLU A 233 0.91 -21.70 37.76
C GLU A 233 0.64 -23.20 37.98
N GLY A 234 1.70 -24.01 38.13
CA GLY A 234 1.61 -25.45 38.24
C GLY A 234 2.07 -26.24 37.01
N CYS A 235 2.43 -25.62 35.89
CA CYS A 235 3.06 -26.29 34.76
C CYS A 235 4.50 -26.71 35.14
N ILE A 236 4.81 -28.00 34.98
CA ILE A 236 6.19 -28.51 35.05
C ILE A 236 6.85 -28.22 33.71
N VAL A 237 8.00 -27.54 33.71
CA VAL A 237 8.84 -27.24 32.54
C VAL A 237 9.82 -28.40 32.34
#